data_476560c856b1ce474a21032bdb570488
#
_entry.id   476560c856b1ce474a21032bdb570488
#
_cell.length_a   1.000
_cell.length_b   1.000
_cell.length_c   1.000
_cell.angle_alpha   90.00
_cell.angle_beta   90.00
_cell.angle_gamma   90.00
#
_symmetry.space_group_name_H-M   'P 1'
#
loop_
_entity.id
_entity.type
_entity.pdbx_description
1 polymer ?
#
loop_
_entity_poly.entity_id
_entity_poly.type
_entity_poly.pdbx_seq_one_letter_code
_entity_poly.pdbx_strand_id
1 'polypeptide(L)'
;MKFALVVNLSKERAIKYAKKISLFLLDKNAEIAMIEECSQYFKGIHIHYSKNITELFEYCDMAITVGGDGTIIHAAKYAAKADKQLIGVNVGRLGFAADVEPHEYEQLERLITGDYTTEERILLDVEVIKEDGSKHYLAVNDAVVARGQLSKTIDLHLTLDGDEISKYRADGL
;
A
#
# COMPACT_ATOMS: atom_id res chain seq x y z
N MET A 1 16.68 -9.74 -8.74
CA MET A 1 15.51 -8.89 -8.56
C MET A 1 15.35 -8.57 -7.08
N LYS A 2 15.04 -7.32 -6.72
CA LYS A 2 14.92 -6.85 -5.35
C LYS A 2 13.44 -6.59 -5.03
N PHE A 3 12.93 -7.29 -4.03
CA PHE A 3 11.54 -7.13 -3.60
C PHE A 3 11.46 -6.37 -2.28
N ALA A 4 10.66 -5.30 -2.25
CA ALA A 4 10.21 -4.71 -1.00
C ALA A 4 9.06 -5.52 -0.42
N LEU A 5 9.18 -6.06 0.78
CA LEU A 5 8.06 -6.65 1.50
C LEU A 5 7.47 -5.65 2.50
N VAL A 6 6.23 -5.25 2.24
CA VAL A 6 5.45 -4.38 3.14
C VAL A 6 4.48 -5.25 3.94
N VAL A 7 4.79 -5.47 5.21
CA VAL A 7 4.11 -6.46 6.06
C VAL A 7 3.21 -5.76 7.07
N ASN A 8 1.98 -6.24 7.22
CA ASN A 8 1.10 -5.80 8.30
C ASN A 8 1.53 -6.46 9.62
N LEU A 9 2.36 -5.77 10.40
CA LEU A 9 2.90 -6.27 11.66
C LEU A 9 1.86 -6.44 12.77
N SER A 10 0.65 -5.87 12.64
CA SER A 10 -0.43 -6.08 13.62
C SER A 10 -1.09 -7.45 13.50
N LYS A 11 -0.79 -8.22 12.44
CA LYS A 11 -1.37 -9.53 12.17
C LYS A 11 -0.30 -10.61 12.19
N GLU A 12 -0.33 -11.52 13.16
CA GLU A 12 0.60 -12.66 13.25
C GLU A 12 0.62 -13.52 11.98
N ARG A 13 -0.55 -13.68 11.35
CA ARG A 13 -0.69 -14.41 10.08
C ARG A 13 0.12 -13.75 8.97
N ALA A 14 0.14 -12.41 8.89
CA ALA A 14 0.93 -11.68 7.90
C ALA A 14 2.42 -11.89 8.13
N ILE A 15 2.89 -11.80 9.36
CA ILE A 15 4.28 -12.05 9.72
C ILE A 15 4.69 -13.49 9.34
N LYS A 16 3.83 -14.47 9.65
CA LYS A 16 4.08 -15.88 9.32
C LYS A 16 4.24 -16.11 7.81
N TYR A 17 3.33 -15.55 7.01
CA TYR A 17 3.40 -15.71 5.55
C TYR A 17 4.54 -14.89 4.94
N ALA A 18 4.81 -13.69 5.42
CA ALA A 18 5.95 -12.89 4.98
C ALA A 18 7.28 -13.61 5.20
N LYS A 19 7.45 -14.37 6.31
CA LYS A 19 8.62 -15.24 6.52
C LYS A 19 8.73 -16.33 5.47
N LYS A 20 7.63 -17.02 5.16
CA LYS A 20 7.60 -18.05 4.12
C LYS A 20 7.95 -17.49 2.76
N ILE A 21 7.33 -16.37 2.39
CA ILE A 21 7.59 -15.66 1.13
C ILE A 21 9.05 -15.22 1.06
N SER A 22 9.60 -14.64 2.13
CA SER A 22 11.00 -14.22 2.17
C SER A 22 11.95 -15.41 1.92
N LEU A 23 11.77 -16.52 2.62
CA LEU A 23 12.61 -17.71 2.46
C LEU A 23 12.47 -18.30 1.05
N PHE A 24 11.25 -18.38 0.53
CA PHE A 24 10.98 -18.88 -0.81
C PHE A 24 11.66 -18.04 -1.90
N LEU A 25 11.53 -16.70 -1.84
CA LEU A 25 12.13 -15.82 -2.84
C LEU A 25 13.66 -15.76 -2.72
N LEU A 26 14.22 -15.83 -1.50
CA LEU A 26 15.67 -15.93 -1.28
C LEU A 26 16.25 -17.22 -1.88
N ASP A 27 15.54 -18.35 -1.77
CA ASP A 27 15.93 -19.63 -2.39
C ASP A 27 15.97 -19.54 -3.93
N LYS A 28 15.18 -18.62 -4.51
CA LYS A 28 15.18 -18.28 -5.94
C LYS A 28 16.18 -17.18 -6.32
N ASN A 29 17.16 -16.88 -5.47
CA ASN A 29 18.17 -15.85 -5.65
C ASN A 29 17.62 -14.42 -5.81
N ALA A 30 16.45 -14.12 -5.27
CA ALA A 30 15.95 -12.77 -5.13
C ALA A 30 16.54 -12.10 -3.88
N GLU A 31 16.57 -10.78 -3.85
CA GLU A 31 16.91 -10.00 -2.66
C GLU A 31 15.61 -9.50 -2.01
N ILE A 32 15.55 -9.57 -0.68
CA ILE A 32 14.40 -9.09 0.09
C ILE A 32 14.80 -7.87 0.91
N ALA A 33 13.97 -6.83 0.82
CA ALA A 33 14.11 -5.63 1.62
C ALA A 33 12.85 -5.36 2.44
N MET A 34 13.02 -4.81 3.64
CA MET A 34 11.94 -4.40 4.56
C MET A 34 12.34 -3.13 5.30
N ILE A 35 11.39 -2.49 5.98
CA ILE A 35 11.70 -1.40 6.93
C ILE A 35 12.29 -1.97 8.23
N GLU A 36 13.12 -1.18 8.92
CA GLU A 36 13.85 -1.59 10.15
C GLU A 36 12.94 -2.15 11.25
N GLU A 37 11.70 -1.66 11.36
CA GLU A 37 10.72 -2.14 12.34
C GLU A 37 10.39 -3.63 12.19
N CYS A 38 10.59 -4.20 10.98
CA CYS A 38 10.41 -5.62 10.74
C CYS A 38 11.52 -6.49 11.37
N SER A 39 12.70 -5.95 11.65
CA SER A 39 13.91 -6.70 12.01
C SER A 39 13.72 -7.64 13.20
N GLN A 40 12.96 -7.21 14.21
CA GLN A 40 12.68 -8.02 15.40
C GLN A 40 11.92 -9.32 15.11
N TYR A 41 11.13 -9.35 14.03
CA TYR A 41 10.32 -10.49 13.62
C TYR A 41 11.03 -11.44 12.67
N PHE A 42 12.05 -10.97 11.94
CA PHE A 42 12.70 -11.70 10.84
C PHE A 42 14.15 -12.10 11.15
N LYS A 43 14.48 -12.30 12.43
CA LYS A 43 15.81 -12.72 12.86
C LYS A 43 16.25 -14.03 12.17
N GLY A 44 17.48 -14.06 11.69
CA GLY A 44 18.06 -15.23 11.01
C GLY A 44 17.68 -15.37 9.52
N ILE A 45 16.92 -14.44 8.96
CA ILE A 45 16.65 -14.35 7.53
C ILE A 45 17.50 -13.21 6.95
N HIS A 46 18.14 -13.44 5.81
CA HIS A 46 18.97 -12.43 5.14
C HIS A 46 18.09 -11.38 4.46
N ILE A 47 17.91 -10.23 5.09
CA ILE A 47 17.04 -9.14 4.63
C ILE A 47 17.79 -7.82 4.68
N HIS A 48 17.65 -7.03 3.63
CA HIS A 48 18.09 -5.64 3.63
C HIS A 48 17.08 -4.77 4.38
N TYR A 49 17.54 -3.96 5.34
CA TYR A 49 16.66 -3.08 6.12
C TYR A 49 16.86 -1.62 5.74
N SER A 50 15.76 -0.97 5.33
CA SER A 50 15.69 0.47 5.05
C SER A 50 15.11 1.23 6.25
N LYS A 51 15.55 2.47 6.46
CA LYS A 51 15.10 3.28 7.61
C LYS A 51 13.63 3.65 7.56
N ASN A 52 13.10 3.81 6.36
CA ASN A 52 11.71 4.18 6.13
C ASN A 52 11.18 3.59 4.83
N ILE A 53 9.87 3.72 4.63
CA ILE A 53 9.18 3.14 3.47
C ILE A 53 9.59 3.82 2.14
N THR A 54 9.97 5.09 2.15
CA THR A 54 10.43 5.80 0.93
C THR A 54 11.75 5.21 0.44
N GLU A 55 12.75 5.09 1.32
CA GLU A 55 14.03 4.44 1.00
C GLU A 55 13.83 2.99 0.58
N LEU A 56 12.87 2.27 1.18
CA LEU A 56 12.55 0.89 0.80
C LEU A 56 12.08 0.80 -0.67
N PHE A 57 11.18 1.70 -1.09
CA PHE A 57 10.69 1.71 -2.47
C PHE A 57 11.72 2.21 -3.48
N GLU A 58 12.63 3.09 -3.08
CA GLU A 58 13.76 3.53 -3.91
C GLU A 58 14.77 2.38 -4.15
N TYR A 59 14.96 1.50 -3.15
CA TYR A 59 15.89 0.39 -3.22
C TYR A 59 15.39 -0.79 -4.07
N CYS A 60 14.08 -1.04 -4.10
CA CYS A 60 13.49 -2.22 -4.72
C CYS A 60 13.18 -2.05 -6.21
N ASP A 61 13.04 -3.20 -6.91
CA ASP A 61 12.52 -3.25 -8.28
C ASP A 61 10.99 -3.33 -8.28
N MET A 62 10.41 -4.08 -7.33
CA MET A 62 8.97 -4.31 -7.18
C MET A 62 8.61 -4.47 -5.70
N ALA A 63 7.38 -4.17 -5.34
CA ALA A 63 6.88 -4.34 -3.98
C ALA A 63 5.85 -5.48 -3.88
N ILE A 64 5.93 -6.22 -2.77
CA ILE A 64 4.96 -7.25 -2.37
C ILE A 64 4.38 -6.82 -1.03
N THR A 65 3.06 -6.66 -0.94
CA THR A 65 2.39 -6.43 0.34
C THR A 65 1.88 -7.74 0.92
N VAL A 66 2.02 -7.91 2.23
CA VAL A 66 1.49 -9.07 2.95
C VAL A 66 0.56 -8.57 4.04
N GLY A 67 -0.74 -8.56 3.71
CA GLY A 67 -1.74 -7.93 4.58
C GLY A 67 -3.15 -8.08 4.07
N GLY A 68 -3.95 -7.05 4.18
CA GLY A 68 -5.27 -6.88 3.56
C GLY A 68 -5.27 -5.60 2.74
N ASP A 69 -6.44 -5.21 2.21
CA ASP A 69 -6.60 -4.04 1.34
C ASP A 69 -5.97 -2.76 1.89
N GLY A 70 -6.12 -2.49 3.19
CA GLY A 70 -5.50 -1.31 3.80
C GLY A 70 -3.97 -1.30 3.72
N THR A 71 -3.31 -2.47 3.70
CA THR A 71 -1.85 -2.57 3.51
C THR A 71 -1.47 -2.25 2.08
N ILE A 72 -2.26 -2.72 1.11
CA ILE A 72 -2.06 -2.45 -0.32
C ILE A 72 -2.26 -0.97 -0.60
N ILE A 73 -3.38 -0.40 -0.15
CA ILE A 73 -3.72 1.03 -0.29
C ILE A 73 -2.62 1.91 0.32
N HIS A 74 -2.11 1.54 1.50
CA HIS A 74 -1.02 2.27 2.12
C HIS A 74 0.27 2.22 1.30
N ALA A 75 0.63 1.06 0.75
CA ALA A 75 1.84 0.89 -0.06
C ALA A 75 1.73 1.54 -1.44
N ALA A 76 0.55 1.51 -2.07
CA ALA A 76 0.31 1.96 -3.44
C ALA A 76 0.73 3.41 -3.68
N LYS A 77 0.52 4.31 -2.73
CA LYS A 77 0.96 5.71 -2.84
C LYS A 77 2.49 5.87 -2.88
N TYR A 78 3.24 4.98 -2.22
CA TYR A 78 4.71 4.98 -2.28
C TYR A 78 5.21 4.30 -3.55
N ALA A 79 4.54 3.23 -3.97
CA ALA A 79 4.79 2.57 -5.24
C ALA A 79 4.63 3.55 -6.41
N ALA A 80 3.52 4.29 -6.44
CA ALA A 80 3.26 5.31 -7.47
C ALA A 80 4.31 6.41 -7.49
N LYS A 81 4.72 6.93 -6.32
CA LYS A 81 5.76 7.97 -6.24
C LYS A 81 7.13 7.50 -6.70
N ALA A 82 7.44 6.23 -6.50
CA ALA A 82 8.72 5.62 -6.87
C ALA A 82 8.68 4.94 -8.25
N ASP A 83 7.54 5.00 -8.96
CA ASP A 83 7.28 4.30 -10.24
C ASP A 83 7.59 2.80 -10.13
N LYS A 84 7.02 2.14 -9.11
CA LYS A 84 7.21 0.71 -8.85
C LYS A 84 5.91 -0.05 -8.95
N GLN A 85 6.00 -1.26 -9.50
CA GLN A 85 4.91 -2.22 -9.51
C GLN A 85 4.66 -2.76 -8.11
N LEU A 86 3.40 -3.10 -7.83
CA LEU A 86 2.95 -3.59 -6.54
C LEU A 86 2.04 -4.80 -6.73
N ILE A 87 2.24 -5.84 -5.92
CA ILE A 87 1.35 -6.99 -5.83
C ILE A 87 0.93 -7.24 -4.39
N GLY A 88 -0.30 -7.70 -4.19
CA GLY A 88 -0.86 -7.98 -2.87
C GLY A 88 -0.99 -9.47 -2.56
N VAL A 89 -0.51 -9.90 -1.39
CA VAL A 89 -0.80 -11.21 -0.79
C VAL A 89 -1.81 -11.01 0.33
N ASN A 90 -3.04 -11.52 0.14
CA ASN A 90 -4.14 -11.33 1.08
C ASN A 90 -4.06 -12.31 2.26
N VAL A 91 -3.74 -11.84 3.44
CA VAL A 91 -3.77 -12.63 4.67
C VAL A 91 -4.94 -12.26 5.60
N GLY A 92 -5.87 -11.47 5.09
CA GLY A 92 -7.07 -11.00 5.80
C GLY A 92 -8.36 -11.69 5.36
N ARG A 93 -9.47 -10.95 5.44
CA ARG A 93 -10.72 -11.30 4.78
C ARG A 93 -10.57 -11.04 3.28
N LEU A 94 -11.34 -11.76 2.48
CA LEU A 94 -11.39 -11.54 1.03
C LEU A 94 -11.59 -10.06 0.73
N GLY A 95 -10.66 -9.46 0.02
CA GLY A 95 -10.66 -8.06 -0.40
C GLY A 95 -10.60 -7.95 -1.92
N PHE A 96 -10.73 -6.72 -2.43
CA PHE A 96 -10.75 -6.47 -3.86
C PHE A 96 -9.38 -6.11 -4.45
N ALA A 97 -8.38 -5.87 -3.59
CA ALA A 97 -7.11 -5.29 -4.01
C ALA A 97 -5.93 -6.29 -4.03
N ALA A 98 -6.11 -7.51 -3.50
CA ALA A 98 -5.04 -8.50 -3.45
C ALA A 98 -5.20 -9.56 -4.54
N ASP A 99 -4.08 -9.90 -5.18
CA ASP A 99 -4.06 -10.79 -6.35
C ASP A 99 -3.68 -12.23 -6.00
N VAL A 100 -3.01 -12.44 -4.85
CA VAL A 100 -2.48 -13.75 -4.44
C VAL A 100 -3.02 -14.16 -3.09
N GLU A 101 -3.58 -15.37 -3.03
CA GLU A 101 -3.96 -16.00 -1.77
C GLU A 101 -2.72 -16.49 -0.99
N PRO A 102 -2.74 -16.47 0.35
CA PRO A 102 -1.54 -16.77 1.14
C PRO A 102 -0.99 -18.18 0.91
N HIS A 103 -1.85 -19.16 0.57
CA HIS A 103 -1.44 -20.53 0.29
C HIS A 103 -0.88 -20.72 -1.12
N GLU A 104 -1.02 -19.72 -1.98
CA GLU A 104 -0.54 -19.70 -3.37
C GLU A 104 0.72 -18.84 -3.54
N TYR A 105 1.38 -18.46 -2.45
CA TYR A 105 2.55 -17.56 -2.49
C TYR A 105 3.68 -18.06 -3.42
N GLU A 106 3.72 -19.34 -3.75
CA GLU A 106 4.69 -19.90 -4.72
C GLU A 106 4.52 -19.33 -6.13
N GLN A 107 3.33 -18.82 -6.47
CA GLN A 107 3.10 -18.09 -7.73
C GLN A 107 3.95 -16.82 -7.86
N LEU A 108 4.46 -16.28 -6.76
CA LEU A 108 5.39 -15.13 -6.77
C LEU A 108 6.70 -15.44 -7.53
N GLU A 109 7.04 -16.71 -7.78
CA GLU A 109 8.15 -17.09 -8.67
C GLU A 109 7.98 -16.50 -10.08
N ARG A 110 6.75 -16.36 -10.55
CA ARG A 110 6.43 -15.78 -11.86
C ARG A 110 6.92 -14.32 -11.99
N LEU A 111 7.03 -13.60 -10.89
CA LEU A 111 7.62 -12.25 -10.89
C LEU A 111 9.11 -12.28 -11.26
N ILE A 112 9.83 -13.32 -10.85
CA ILE A 112 11.26 -13.49 -11.14
C ILE A 112 11.46 -13.90 -12.59
N THR A 113 10.59 -14.77 -13.12
CA THR A 113 10.66 -15.27 -14.49
C THR A 113 10.07 -14.31 -15.52
N GLY A 114 9.38 -13.25 -15.09
CA GLY A 114 8.72 -12.30 -15.99
C GLY A 114 7.39 -12.81 -16.57
N ASP A 115 6.85 -13.91 -16.05
CA ASP A 115 5.59 -14.51 -16.49
C ASP A 115 4.39 -13.92 -15.74
N TYR A 116 4.14 -12.64 -15.93
CA TYR A 116 3.00 -11.92 -15.35
C TYR A 116 2.55 -10.78 -16.25
N THR A 117 1.35 -10.28 -16.00
CA THR A 117 0.80 -9.08 -16.64
C THR A 117 0.58 -8.00 -15.58
N THR A 118 0.59 -6.74 -16.01
CA THR A 118 0.32 -5.59 -15.14
C THR A 118 -0.99 -4.92 -15.52
N GLU A 119 -1.68 -4.38 -14.53
CA GLU A 119 -2.84 -3.53 -14.68
C GLU A 119 -2.51 -2.14 -14.15
N GLU A 120 -2.82 -1.11 -14.92
CA GLU A 120 -2.70 0.27 -14.48
C GLU A 120 -3.96 0.69 -13.74
N ARG A 121 -3.78 1.38 -12.62
CA ARG A 121 -4.88 1.93 -11.81
C ARG A 121 -4.69 3.43 -11.63
N ILE A 122 -5.76 4.19 -11.82
CA ILE A 122 -5.75 5.63 -11.57
C ILE A 122 -5.65 5.90 -10.07
N LEU A 123 -5.00 7.02 -9.75
CA LEU A 123 -4.99 7.61 -8.41
C LEU A 123 -5.68 8.96 -8.45
N LEU A 124 -6.25 9.38 -7.32
CA LEU A 124 -6.77 10.73 -7.16
C LEU A 124 -5.64 11.65 -6.67
N ASP A 125 -5.42 12.76 -7.38
CA ASP A 125 -4.64 13.88 -6.86
C ASP A 125 -5.59 14.81 -6.10
N VAL A 126 -5.38 14.91 -4.79
CA VAL A 126 -6.24 15.66 -3.87
C VAL A 126 -5.49 16.89 -3.40
N GLU A 127 -5.95 18.07 -3.79
CA GLU A 127 -5.45 19.33 -3.25
C GLU A 127 -6.36 19.84 -2.13
N VAL A 128 -5.79 20.05 -0.96
CA VAL A 128 -6.48 20.69 0.17
C VAL A 128 -6.01 22.13 0.26
N ILE A 129 -6.89 23.07 -0.10
CA ILE A 129 -6.62 24.50 -0.10
C ILE A 129 -7.11 25.12 1.22
N LYS A 130 -6.27 25.88 1.88
CA LYS A 130 -6.56 26.63 3.11
C LYS A 130 -6.07 28.08 2.97
N GLU A 131 -6.45 28.93 3.93
CA GLU A 131 -5.99 30.32 3.98
C GLU A 131 -4.46 30.46 4.06
N ASP A 132 -3.78 29.51 4.69
CA ASP A 132 -2.34 29.47 4.89
C ASP A 132 -1.56 28.71 3.80
N GLY A 133 -2.25 28.25 2.74
CA GLY A 133 -1.66 27.55 1.61
C GLY A 133 -2.37 26.25 1.22
N SER A 134 -1.79 25.53 0.27
CA SER A 134 -2.33 24.26 -0.21
C SER A 134 -1.41 23.08 0.12
N LYS A 135 -2.01 21.87 0.19
CA LYS A 135 -1.30 20.60 0.36
C LYS A 135 -1.87 19.55 -0.59
N HIS A 136 -0.99 18.80 -1.24
CA HIS A 136 -1.34 17.72 -2.14
C HIS A 136 -1.20 16.35 -1.48
N TYR A 137 -2.16 15.47 -1.78
CA TYR A 137 -2.21 14.09 -1.31
C TYR A 137 -2.58 13.17 -2.47
N LEU A 138 -2.02 11.96 -2.48
CA LEU A 138 -2.47 10.90 -3.38
C LEU A 138 -3.42 9.98 -2.63
N ALA A 139 -4.59 9.72 -3.22
CA ALA A 139 -5.54 8.73 -2.73
C ALA A 139 -5.74 7.62 -3.76
N VAL A 140 -5.85 6.39 -3.27
CA VAL A 140 -5.99 5.18 -4.12
C VAL A 140 -7.46 4.91 -4.43
N ASN A 141 -8.34 5.09 -3.45
CA ASN A 141 -9.77 4.82 -3.58
C ASN A 141 -10.60 6.09 -3.48
N ASP A 142 -10.47 6.81 -2.38
CA ASP A 142 -11.34 7.91 -2.01
C ASP A 142 -10.59 8.99 -1.21
N ALA A 143 -11.11 10.20 -1.27
CA ALA A 143 -10.72 11.32 -0.43
C ALA A 143 -11.88 11.64 0.50
N VAL A 144 -11.71 11.39 1.78
CA VAL A 144 -12.76 11.58 2.78
C VAL A 144 -12.64 12.95 3.42
N VAL A 145 -13.71 13.74 3.34
CA VAL A 145 -13.89 14.98 4.10
C VAL A 145 -14.81 14.72 5.26
N ALA A 146 -14.34 14.85 6.48
CA ALA A 146 -15.14 14.58 7.67
C ALA A 146 -15.02 15.71 8.69
N ARG A 147 -16.05 15.85 9.53
CA ARG A 147 -15.99 16.72 10.69
C ARG A 147 -14.81 16.36 11.58
N GLY A 148 -14.24 17.36 12.22
CA GLY A 148 -13.21 17.15 13.25
C GLY A 148 -13.79 16.59 14.56
N GLN A 149 -13.02 16.70 15.66
CA GLN A 149 -13.41 16.18 16.98
C GLN A 149 -14.62 16.87 17.62
N LEU A 150 -15.04 18.02 17.11
CA LEU A 150 -16.25 18.71 17.59
C LEU A 150 -17.48 18.04 16.98
N SER A 151 -18.47 17.71 17.84
CA SER A 151 -19.70 16.99 17.50
C SER A 151 -20.68 17.72 16.56
N LYS A 152 -20.23 18.75 15.84
CA LYS A 152 -21.08 19.53 14.94
C LYS A 152 -20.90 19.03 13.50
N THR A 153 -22.03 18.92 12.80
CA THR A 153 -22.06 18.70 11.36
C THR A 153 -21.34 19.84 10.62
N ILE A 154 -20.84 19.56 9.44
CA ILE A 154 -20.20 20.53 8.54
C ILE A 154 -21.12 20.85 7.37
N ASP A 155 -21.06 22.07 6.88
CA ASP A 155 -21.75 22.48 5.65
C ASP A 155 -20.81 22.14 4.47
N LEU A 156 -21.31 21.33 3.55
CA LEU A 156 -20.61 20.86 2.36
C LEU A 156 -21.22 21.49 1.11
N HIS A 157 -20.38 22.07 0.29
CA HIS A 157 -20.74 22.58 -1.04
C HIS A 157 -19.96 21.75 -2.06
N LEU A 158 -20.69 21.04 -2.92
CA LEU A 158 -20.11 20.17 -3.94
C LEU A 158 -20.24 20.80 -5.30
N THR A 159 -19.13 20.92 -5.99
CA THR A 159 -19.06 21.37 -7.39
C THR A 159 -18.33 20.32 -8.24
N LEU A 160 -18.69 20.19 -9.51
CA LEU A 160 -18.02 19.37 -10.50
C LEU A 160 -17.78 20.22 -11.73
N ASP A 161 -16.53 20.33 -12.16
CA ASP A 161 -16.12 21.13 -13.33
C ASP A 161 -16.57 22.59 -13.28
N GLY A 162 -16.76 23.13 -12.08
CA GLY A 162 -17.21 24.49 -11.81
C GLY A 162 -18.72 24.64 -11.60
N ASP A 163 -19.51 23.64 -11.92
CA ASP A 163 -20.97 23.64 -11.70
C ASP A 163 -21.33 23.15 -10.29
N GLU A 164 -22.24 23.85 -9.63
CA GLU A 164 -22.75 23.45 -8.31
C GLU A 164 -23.67 22.24 -8.44
N ILE A 165 -23.31 21.13 -7.75
CA ILE A 165 -24.08 19.90 -7.75
C ILE A 165 -25.01 19.83 -6.53
N SER A 166 -24.48 20.14 -5.34
CA SER A 166 -25.23 19.98 -4.09
C SER A 166 -24.67 20.81 -2.95
N LYS A 167 -25.59 21.18 -2.05
CA LYS A 167 -25.29 21.77 -0.73
C LYS A 167 -26.01 20.97 0.33
N TYR A 168 -25.31 20.47 1.30
CA TYR A 168 -25.91 19.72 2.40
C TYR A 168 -25.08 19.80 3.67
N ARG A 169 -25.73 19.48 4.78
CA ARG A 169 -25.10 19.43 6.10
C ARG A 169 -24.98 17.98 6.54
N ALA A 170 -23.75 17.52 6.81
CA ALA A 170 -23.48 16.14 7.17
C ALA A 170 -22.27 16.01 8.11
N ASP A 171 -22.00 14.77 8.53
CA ASP A 171 -20.79 14.43 9.27
C ASP A 171 -19.54 14.33 8.36
N GLY A 172 -19.74 14.21 7.05
CA GLY A 172 -18.70 14.12 6.04
C GLY A 172 -19.21 13.69 4.66
N LEU A 173 -18.26 13.57 3.75
CA LEU A 173 -18.37 13.10 2.37
C LEU A 173 -17.25 12.12 2.11
#